data_e91a2cc4afaf0975b42602fa883cb000
#
_entry.id   e91a2cc4afaf0975b42602fa883cb000
#
_cell.length_a   1.000
_cell.length_b   1.000
_cell.length_c   1.000
_cell.angle_alpha   90.00
_cell.angle_beta   90.00
_cell.angle_gamma   90.00
#
_symmetry.space_group_name_H-M   'P 1'
#
loop_
_entity.id
_entity.type
_entity.pdbx_description
1 polymer ?
#
loop_
_entity_poly.entity_id
_entity_poly.type
_entity_poly.pdbx_seq_one_letter_code
_entity_poly.pdbx_strand_id
1 'polypeptide(L)'
;DEMKKKGIRENQILHYSFDSLEYEDIKTAKALFSHLKQHLSSEGKTYLFLDEIQEVKSWEKVVNSLMTDYDVDIYVTGSNSRMMSSEISTYLTGRYIAFRIYPLSFSEYMIFRKEYAEVLDLHAELANYVRLGGFPAAHLQKYTPDEVYTIVKDIYNSTIFTDIVRRNQIRKVDQLERIVKFAFDNVGRTFSAASISKYLKSENRSIDNETVYNYLSKLESAYILHRCSRFDVQGKEILKT
;
A
#
# COMPACT_ATOMS: atom_id res chain seq x y z
N ASP A 1 -12.00 19.97 -4.87
CA ASP A 1 -12.41 20.99 -5.84
C ASP A 1 -13.56 20.54 -6.75
N GLU A 2 -13.60 19.29 -7.25
CA GLU A 2 -14.72 18.81 -8.09
C GLU A 2 -16.05 18.72 -7.33
N MET A 3 -16.03 18.34 -6.05
CA MET A 3 -17.23 18.27 -5.22
C MET A 3 -17.84 19.66 -5.02
N LYS A 4 -17.00 20.68 -4.78
CA LYS A 4 -17.45 22.08 -4.70
C LYS A 4 -18.06 22.56 -6.01
N LYS A 5 -17.51 22.17 -7.17
CA LYS A 5 -18.09 22.45 -8.50
C LYS A 5 -19.46 21.79 -8.72
N LYS A 6 -19.74 20.67 -8.05
CA LYS A 6 -21.03 19.97 -8.05
C LYS A 6 -22.03 20.52 -7.02
N GLY A 7 -21.73 21.65 -6.37
CA GLY A 7 -22.61 22.32 -5.43
C GLY A 7 -22.59 21.77 -4.01
N ILE A 8 -21.63 20.89 -3.67
CA ILE A 8 -21.46 20.40 -2.30
C ILE A 8 -20.82 21.51 -1.46
N ARG A 9 -21.44 21.82 -0.34
CA ARG A 9 -20.98 22.89 0.56
C ARG A 9 -19.71 22.45 1.31
N GLU A 10 -18.86 23.40 1.65
CA GLU A 10 -17.59 23.14 2.33
C GLU A 10 -17.77 22.46 3.69
N ASN A 11 -18.79 22.82 4.44
CA ASN A 11 -19.15 22.20 5.72
C ASN A 11 -19.65 20.75 5.62
N GLN A 12 -19.88 20.25 4.40
CA GLN A 12 -20.24 18.86 4.14
C GLN A 12 -19.01 17.99 3.78
N ILE A 13 -17.84 18.60 3.61
CA ILE A 13 -16.60 17.91 3.21
C ILE A 13 -15.64 17.98 4.39
N LEU A 14 -15.40 16.84 5.02
CA LEU A 14 -14.50 16.71 6.16
C LEU A 14 -13.30 15.86 5.79
N HIS A 15 -12.11 16.36 6.07
CA HIS A 15 -10.85 15.68 5.80
C HIS A 15 -10.00 15.60 7.07
N TYR A 16 -9.56 14.40 7.41
CA TYR A 16 -8.72 14.09 8.58
C TYR A 16 -7.57 13.21 8.16
N SER A 17 -6.34 13.54 8.58
CA SER A 17 -5.12 12.78 8.33
C SER A 17 -4.54 12.32 9.67
N PHE A 18 -4.69 11.02 9.99
CA PHE A 18 -4.39 10.48 11.32
C PHE A 18 -2.91 10.23 11.59
N ASP A 19 -2.04 10.52 10.64
CA ASP A 19 -0.58 10.64 10.82
C ASP A 19 -0.15 12.04 11.30
N SER A 20 -1.06 13.03 11.28
CA SER A 20 -0.81 14.37 11.80
C SER A 20 -0.87 14.39 13.33
N LEU A 21 0.03 15.17 13.96
CA LEU A 21 0.02 15.46 15.38
C LEU A 21 -1.28 16.13 15.85
N GLU A 22 -2.00 16.80 14.96
CA GLU A 22 -3.29 17.43 15.25
C GLU A 22 -4.34 16.41 15.75
N TYR A 23 -4.22 15.15 15.30
CA TYR A 23 -5.14 14.06 15.65
C TYR A 23 -4.49 12.97 16.49
N GLU A 24 -3.34 13.26 17.13
CA GLU A 24 -2.57 12.28 17.91
C GLU A 24 -3.39 11.65 19.04
N ASP A 25 -4.33 12.38 19.62
CA ASP A 25 -5.21 11.89 20.70
C ASP A 25 -6.32 10.95 20.18
N ILE A 26 -6.56 10.89 18.87
CA ILE A 26 -7.62 10.06 18.28
C ILE A 26 -7.06 8.67 17.92
N LYS A 27 -6.81 7.84 18.94
CA LYS A 27 -6.24 6.49 18.73
C LYS A 27 -7.23 5.34 18.96
N THR A 28 -8.49 5.65 19.31
CA THR A 28 -9.50 4.63 19.61
C THR A 28 -10.80 4.90 18.88
N ALA A 29 -11.58 3.84 18.64
CA ALA A 29 -12.90 3.94 18.01
C ALA A 29 -13.82 4.94 18.72
N LYS A 30 -13.80 4.97 20.07
CA LYS A 30 -14.63 5.89 20.85
C LYS A 30 -14.23 7.35 20.62
N ALA A 31 -12.93 7.66 20.62
CA ALA A 31 -12.44 9.01 20.38
C ALA A 31 -12.78 9.45 18.95
N LEU A 32 -12.53 8.58 17.95
CA LEU A 32 -12.86 8.83 16.56
C LEU A 32 -14.36 9.11 16.37
N PHE A 33 -15.23 8.24 16.88
CA PHE A 33 -16.67 8.40 16.75
C PHE A 33 -17.16 9.72 17.39
N SER A 34 -16.70 10.03 18.60
CA SER A 34 -17.07 11.26 19.28
C SER A 34 -16.62 12.51 18.52
N HIS A 35 -15.41 12.47 17.97
CA HIS A 35 -14.88 13.58 17.17
C HIS A 35 -15.67 13.77 15.87
N LEU A 36 -15.84 12.72 15.08
CA LEU A 36 -16.56 12.82 13.81
C LEU A 36 -18.01 13.24 13.98
N LYS A 37 -18.72 12.67 14.97
CA LYS A 37 -20.13 13.00 15.25
C LYS A 37 -20.37 14.49 15.50
N GLN A 38 -19.44 15.18 16.13
CA GLN A 38 -19.57 16.63 16.41
C GLN A 38 -19.47 17.49 15.16
N HIS A 39 -18.85 16.97 14.09
CA HIS A 39 -18.58 17.72 12.87
C HIS A 39 -19.47 17.30 11.69
N LEU A 40 -20.30 16.26 11.85
CA LEU A 40 -21.24 15.86 10.79
C LEU A 40 -22.20 17.00 10.46
N SER A 41 -22.45 17.19 9.18
CA SER A 41 -23.41 18.19 8.72
C SER A 41 -24.83 17.85 9.20
N SER A 42 -25.55 18.83 9.74
CA SER A 42 -26.97 18.71 10.04
C SER A 42 -27.86 18.86 8.80
N GLU A 43 -27.30 19.28 7.69
CA GLU A 43 -28.01 19.58 6.45
C GLU A 43 -27.43 18.77 5.28
N GLY A 44 -28.06 17.63 4.98
CA GLY A 44 -27.68 16.75 3.87
C GLY A 44 -26.48 15.87 4.14
N LYS A 45 -26.01 15.20 3.08
CA LYS A 45 -24.95 14.20 3.15
C LYS A 45 -23.60 14.80 3.54
N THR A 46 -22.87 14.13 4.44
CA THR A 46 -21.49 14.46 4.79
C THR A 46 -20.52 13.53 4.05
N TYR A 47 -19.49 14.10 3.46
CA TYR A 47 -18.40 13.40 2.78
C TYR A 47 -17.18 13.38 3.70
N LEU A 48 -16.80 12.19 4.16
CA LEU A 48 -15.70 11.99 5.10
C LEU A 48 -14.48 11.42 4.35
N PHE A 49 -13.34 12.10 4.43
CA PHE A 49 -12.05 11.64 3.94
C PHE A 49 -11.16 11.37 5.15
N LEU A 50 -10.86 10.09 5.40
CA LEU A 50 -10.12 9.60 6.57
C LEU A 50 -8.82 9.00 6.08
N ASP A 51 -7.77 9.80 6.11
CA ASP A 51 -6.44 9.43 5.62
C ASP A 51 -5.62 8.73 6.72
N GLU A 52 -4.85 7.70 6.35
CA GLU A 52 -4.07 6.85 7.27
C GLU A 52 -4.90 6.32 8.46
N ILE A 53 -6.14 5.92 8.20
CA ILE A 53 -7.14 5.54 9.22
C ILE A 53 -6.67 4.35 10.09
N GLN A 54 -5.75 3.52 9.62
CA GLN A 54 -5.20 2.39 10.37
C GLN A 54 -4.43 2.82 11.63
N GLU A 55 -4.13 4.09 11.80
CA GLU A 55 -3.56 4.63 13.02
C GLU A 55 -4.56 4.65 14.20
N VAL A 56 -5.86 4.49 13.90
CA VAL A 56 -6.94 4.42 14.89
C VAL A 56 -7.38 2.97 15.10
N LYS A 57 -7.33 2.47 16.33
CA LYS A 57 -7.74 1.09 16.64
C LYS A 57 -9.25 0.91 16.47
N SER A 58 -9.65 -0.18 15.80
CA SER A 58 -11.05 -0.57 15.59
C SER A 58 -11.88 0.50 14.86
N TRP A 59 -11.25 1.22 13.94
CA TRP A 59 -11.89 2.26 13.12
C TRP A 59 -13.03 1.70 12.26
N GLU A 60 -12.97 0.42 11.87
CA GLU A 60 -13.97 -0.28 11.05
C GLU A 60 -15.35 -0.25 11.71
N LYS A 61 -15.39 -0.35 13.06
CA LYS A 61 -16.64 -0.26 13.83
C LYS A 61 -17.25 1.12 13.72
N VAL A 62 -16.42 2.17 13.70
CA VAL A 62 -16.87 3.56 13.58
C VAL A 62 -17.44 3.79 12.20
N VAL A 63 -16.73 3.39 11.16
CA VAL A 63 -17.21 3.49 9.77
C VAL A 63 -18.54 2.77 9.60
N ASN A 64 -18.66 1.53 10.09
CA ASN A 64 -19.90 0.79 10.03
C ASN A 64 -21.05 1.49 10.78
N SER A 65 -20.81 2.04 11.98
CA SER A 65 -21.82 2.79 12.75
C SER A 65 -22.24 4.06 12.02
N LEU A 66 -21.27 4.83 11.51
CA LEU A 66 -21.58 6.07 10.78
C LEU A 66 -22.42 5.80 9.52
N MET A 67 -22.07 4.77 8.76
CA MET A 67 -22.85 4.36 7.56
C MET A 67 -24.26 3.84 7.88
N THR A 68 -24.49 3.39 9.12
CA THR A 68 -25.80 2.90 9.56
C THR A 68 -26.69 4.01 10.08
N ASP A 69 -26.09 4.94 10.82
CA ASP A 69 -26.84 5.91 11.62
C ASP A 69 -26.93 7.30 10.97
N TYR A 70 -26.10 7.60 9.97
CA TYR A 70 -25.97 8.93 9.37
C TYR A 70 -25.96 8.88 7.84
N ASP A 71 -26.36 9.96 7.19
CA ASP A 71 -26.22 10.13 5.74
C ASP A 71 -24.78 10.58 5.41
N VAL A 72 -23.89 9.61 5.25
CA VAL A 72 -22.48 9.83 5.00
C VAL A 72 -21.99 9.06 3.78
N ASP A 73 -20.98 9.60 3.12
CA ASP A 73 -20.15 8.92 2.13
C ASP A 73 -18.71 8.95 2.62
N ILE A 74 -18.09 7.80 2.81
CA ILE A 74 -16.83 7.67 3.54
C ILE A 74 -15.75 7.14 2.61
N TYR A 75 -14.67 7.88 2.51
CA TYR A 75 -13.44 7.54 1.79
C TYR A 75 -12.33 7.32 2.81
N VAL A 76 -11.75 6.12 2.82
CA VAL A 76 -10.65 5.79 3.72
C VAL A 76 -9.42 5.48 2.92
N THR A 77 -8.27 5.93 3.40
CA THR A 77 -6.97 5.53 2.86
C THR A 77 -6.11 4.88 3.92
N GLY A 78 -5.12 4.13 3.48
CA GLY A 78 -4.15 3.53 4.36
C GLY A 78 -3.03 2.86 3.58
N SER A 79 -1.83 2.93 4.13
CA SER A 79 -0.58 2.59 3.44
C SER A 79 -0.26 1.09 3.38
N ASN A 80 -1.15 0.18 3.83
CA ASN A 80 -0.78 -1.22 3.89
C ASN A 80 -1.91 -2.25 4.01
N SER A 81 -1.49 -3.52 4.11
CA SER A 81 -2.32 -4.71 4.28
C SER A 81 -3.27 -4.71 5.49
N ARG A 82 -3.12 -3.81 6.47
CA ARG A 82 -4.12 -3.64 7.54
C ARG A 82 -5.46 -3.18 7.01
N MET A 83 -5.47 -2.44 5.89
CA MET A 83 -6.69 -2.10 5.17
C MET A 83 -7.36 -3.32 4.51
N MET A 84 -6.69 -4.49 4.51
CA MET A 84 -7.23 -5.76 4.03
C MET A 84 -7.44 -6.77 5.17
N SER A 85 -7.53 -6.30 6.41
CA SER A 85 -7.71 -7.15 7.58
C SER A 85 -9.03 -7.92 7.55
N SER A 86 -9.07 -9.06 8.25
CA SER A 86 -10.29 -9.82 8.49
C SER A 86 -11.40 -8.97 9.14
N GLU A 87 -11.04 -7.90 9.82
CA GLU A 87 -11.95 -6.97 10.48
C GLU A 87 -12.74 -6.13 9.47
N ILE A 88 -12.10 -5.65 8.39
CA ILE A 88 -12.82 -4.99 7.28
C ILE A 88 -13.83 -5.97 6.67
N SER A 89 -13.39 -7.19 6.39
CA SER A 89 -14.31 -8.24 5.89
C SER A 89 -15.46 -8.49 6.83
N THR A 90 -15.24 -8.43 8.15
CA THR A 90 -16.28 -8.71 9.13
C THR A 90 -17.31 -7.59 9.24
N TYR A 91 -16.86 -6.32 9.31
CA TYR A 91 -17.76 -5.19 9.56
C TYR A 91 -18.29 -4.51 8.30
N LEU A 92 -17.54 -4.55 7.20
CA LEU A 92 -17.83 -3.79 5.98
C LEU A 92 -18.13 -4.68 4.76
N THR A 93 -18.25 -5.98 4.92
CA THR A 93 -18.52 -6.91 3.80
C THR A 93 -19.70 -6.45 2.95
N GLY A 94 -19.47 -6.33 1.64
CA GLY A 94 -20.48 -5.90 0.67
C GLY A 94 -20.87 -4.42 0.72
N ARG A 95 -20.19 -3.63 1.55
CA ARG A 95 -20.49 -2.20 1.75
C ARG A 95 -19.35 -1.25 1.31
N TYR A 96 -18.29 -1.75 0.71
CA TYR A 96 -17.17 -0.92 0.25
C TYR A 96 -16.68 -1.36 -1.13
N ILE A 97 -16.02 -0.43 -1.80
CA ILE A 97 -15.25 -0.67 -3.02
C ILE A 97 -13.80 -0.36 -2.71
N ALA A 98 -12.90 -1.32 -2.97
CA ALA A 98 -11.48 -1.13 -2.76
C ALA A 98 -10.78 -0.72 -4.06
N PHE A 99 -10.04 0.38 -4.01
CA PHE A 99 -9.16 0.83 -5.09
C PHE A 99 -7.71 0.62 -4.64
N ARG A 100 -6.95 -0.11 -5.45
CA ARG A 100 -5.51 -0.25 -5.25
C ARG A 100 -4.79 0.77 -6.09
N ILE A 101 -3.97 1.60 -5.45
CA ILE A 101 -3.14 2.58 -6.13
C ILE A 101 -1.73 2.01 -6.25
N TYR A 102 -1.28 1.83 -7.48
CA TYR A 102 0.06 1.38 -7.81
C TYR A 102 0.93 2.56 -8.23
N PRO A 103 2.26 2.42 -8.22
CA PRO A 103 3.12 3.32 -8.98
C PRO A 103 2.66 3.42 -10.44
N LEU A 104 3.01 4.50 -11.11
CA LEU A 104 2.60 4.73 -12.49
C LEU A 104 2.98 3.54 -13.38
N SER A 105 2.02 3.05 -14.18
CA SER A 105 2.32 2.19 -15.32
C SER A 105 3.11 2.97 -16.38
N PHE A 106 3.74 2.31 -17.34
CA PHE A 106 4.50 3.02 -18.37
C PHE A 106 3.64 4.01 -19.18
N SER A 107 2.39 3.67 -19.45
CA SER A 107 1.45 4.59 -20.14
C SER A 107 1.12 5.81 -19.30
N GLU A 108 0.87 5.64 -18.01
CA GLU A 108 0.64 6.75 -17.07
C GLU A 108 1.91 7.58 -16.86
N TYR A 109 3.07 6.92 -16.76
CA TYR A 109 4.37 7.58 -16.73
C TYR A 109 4.57 8.47 -17.94
N MET A 110 4.24 8.02 -19.16
CA MET A 110 4.36 8.83 -20.38
C MET A 110 3.46 10.06 -20.36
N ILE A 111 2.23 9.93 -19.82
CA ILE A 111 1.31 11.08 -19.63
C ILE A 111 1.91 12.06 -18.62
N PHE A 112 2.36 11.54 -17.48
CA PHE A 112 2.96 12.33 -16.42
C PHE A 112 4.21 13.07 -16.88
N ARG A 113 5.10 12.40 -17.62
CA ARG A 113 6.31 13.02 -18.20
C ARG A 113 5.99 14.19 -19.12
N LYS A 114 4.97 14.09 -19.96
CA LYS A 114 4.55 15.19 -20.86
C LYS A 114 4.13 16.44 -20.11
N GLU A 115 3.56 16.28 -18.92
CA GLU A 115 3.10 17.39 -18.09
C GLU A 115 4.26 18.07 -17.32
N TYR A 116 5.23 17.29 -16.84
CA TYR A 116 6.25 17.76 -15.89
C TYR A 116 7.66 17.81 -16.45
N ALA A 117 7.94 17.30 -17.64
CA ALA A 117 9.28 17.27 -18.21
C ALA A 117 9.27 17.20 -19.75
N GLU A 118 10.44 17.46 -20.33
CA GLU A 118 10.69 17.20 -21.73
C GLU A 118 10.71 15.68 -21.99
N VAL A 119 9.88 15.23 -22.94
CA VAL A 119 9.76 13.82 -23.30
C VAL A 119 10.79 13.48 -24.36
N LEU A 120 11.61 12.49 -24.08
CA LEU A 120 12.55 11.88 -25.02
C LEU A 120 11.82 10.98 -26.02
N ASP A 121 12.58 10.29 -26.87
CA ASP A 121 11.97 9.22 -27.70
C ASP A 121 11.44 8.07 -26.83
N LEU A 122 10.53 7.28 -27.37
CA LEU A 122 9.84 6.22 -26.64
C LEU A 122 10.79 5.15 -26.02
N HIS A 123 11.88 4.83 -26.72
CA HIS A 123 12.84 3.83 -26.25
C HIS A 123 13.66 4.36 -25.07
N ALA A 124 14.07 5.62 -25.15
CA ALA A 124 14.79 6.28 -24.05
C ALA A 124 13.90 6.42 -22.80
N GLU A 125 12.62 6.79 -22.98
CA GLU A 125 11.65 6.88 -21.89
C GLU A 125 11.36 5.48 -21.28
N LEU A 126 11.25 4.45 -22.10
CA LEU A 126 11.08 3.08 -21.59
C LEU A 126 12.32 2.64 -20.77
N ALA A 127 13.53 2.92 -21.27
CA ALA A 127 14.76 2.62 -20.53
C ALA A 127 14.82 3.36 -19.20
N ASN A 128 14.43 4.63 -19.17
CA ASN A 128 14.34 5.42 -17.94
C ASN A 128 13.30 4.85 -16.96
N TYR A 129 12.10 4.51 -17.47
CA TYR A 129 11.05 3.91 -16.65
C TYR A 129 11.47 2.58 -16.02
N VAL A 130 12.07 1.68 -16.80
CA VAL A 130 12.58 0.39 -16.30
C VAL A 130 13.67 0.59 -15.24
N ARG A 131 14.52 1.62 -15.42
CA ARG A 131 15.64 1.91 -14.52
C ARG A 131 15.22 2.63 -13.25
N LEU A 132 14.33 3.62 -13.35
CA LEU A 132 14.00 4.56 -12.25
C LEU A 132 12.65 4.26 -11.60
N GLY A 133 11.83 3.42 -12.23
CA GLY A 133 10.52 3.01 -11.72
C GLY A 133 9.40 4.03 -11.97
N GLY A 134 8.22 3.74 -11.44
CA GLY A 134 7.00 4.51 -11.65
C GLY A 134 6.54 5.38 -10.47
N PHE A 135 7.41 5.69 -9.49
CA PHE A 135 7.00 6.59 -8.40
C PHE A 135 6.89 8.03 -8.89
N PRO A 136 5.70 8.68 -8.78
CA PRO A 136 5.51 10.05 -9.27
C PRO A 136 6.54 11.03 -8.71
N ALA A 137 6.85 10.93 -7.41
CA ALA A 137 7.80 11.81 -6.73
C ALA A 137 9.19 11.81 -7.39
N ALA A 138 9.60 10.70 -7.98
CA ALA A 138 10.88 10.57 -8.68
C ALA A 138 10.92 11.36 -10.01
N HIS A 139 9.76 11.80 -10.52
CA HIS A 139 9.62 12.40 -11.84
C HIS A 139 9.02 13.81 -11.85
N LEU A 140 8.67 14.35 -10.66
CA LEU A 140 8.11 15.72 -10.50
C LEU A 140 9.11 16.83 -10.80
N GLN A 141 10.41 16.55 -10.66
CA GLN A 141 11.48 17.52 -10.85
C GLN A 141 12.57 16.91 -11.74
N LYS A 142 13.48 17.76 -12.20
CA LYS A 142 14.66 17.31 -12.97
C LYS A 142 15.72 16.74 -12.01
N TYR A 143 15.43 15.58 -11.44
CA TYR A 143 16.39 14.84 -10.64
C TYR A 143 17.43 14.14 -11.51
N THR A 144 18.65 14.08 -11.03
CA THR A 144 19.67 13.18 -11.57
C THR A 144 19.30 11.72 -11.24
N PRO A 145 19.79 10.73 -12.01
CA PRO A 145 19.54 9.32 -11.70
C PRO A 145 19.95 8.93 -10.27
N ASP A 146 21.02 9.49 -9.72
CA ASP A 146 21.50 9.20 -8.37
C ASP A 146 20.56 9.75 -7.29
N GLU A 147 19.98 10.92 -7.51
CA GLU A 147 18.95 11.48 -6.63
C GLU A 147 17.69 10.62 -6.65
N VAL A 148 17.24 10.15 -7.84
CA VAL A 148 16.10 9.23 -7.95
C VAL A 148 16.39 7.92 -7.21
N TYR A 149 17.59 7.34 -7.36
CA TYR A 149 17.95 6.14 -6.60
C TYR A 149 17.93 6.37 -5.09
N THR A 150 18.33 7.55 -4.62
CA THR A 150 18.25 7.89 -3.21
C THR A 150 16.78 7.92 -2.74
N ILE A 151 15.90 8.59 -3.49
CA ILE A 151 14.46 8.65 -3.20
C ILE A 151 13.86 7.22 -3.14
N VAL A 152 14.11 6.41 -4.16
CA VAL A 152 13.58 5.03 -4.23
C VAL A 152 14.14 4.16 -3.12
N LYS A 153 15.42 4.31 -2.77
CA LYS A 153 16.04 3.60 -1.65
C LYS A 153 15.42 3.98 -0.31
N ASP A 154 15.10 5.25 -0.12
CA ASP A 154 14.46 5.71 1.12
C ASP A 154 13.02 5.18 1.22
N ILE A 155 12.26 5.18 0.12
CA ILE A 155 10.93 4.55 0.07
C ILE A 155 11.05 3.06 0.40
N TYR A 156 11.98 2.34 -0.22
CA TYR A 156 12.22 0.91 0.03
C TYR A 156 12.56 0.66 1.51
N ASN A 157 13.53 1.40 2.05
CA ASN A 157 13.95 1.24 3.44
C ASN A 157 12.79 1.53 4.41
N SER A 158 12.04 2.61 4.18
CA SER A 158 10.87 2.95 5.00
C SER A 158 9.83 1.82 4.97
N THR A 159 9.51 1.30 3.79
CA THR A 159 8.55 0.20 3.65
C THR A 159 9.04 -1.07 4.34
N ILE A 160 10.31 -1.48 4.13
CA ILE A 160 10.87 -2.67 4.79
C ILE A 160 10.87 -2.51 6.31
N PHE A 161 11.39 -1.40 6.84
CA PHE A 161 11.54 -1.23 8.28
C PHE A 161 10.21 -0.92 8.97
N THR A 162 9.39 -0.05 8.42
CA THR A 162 8.15 0.38 9.06
C THR A 162 7.03 -0.63 8.82
N ASP A 163 6.77 -1.00 7.58
CA ASP A 163 5.61 -1.80 7.24
C ASP A 163 5.83 -3.30 7.45
N ILE A 164 7.04 -3.78 7.34
CA ILE A 164 7.34 -5.19 7.48
C ILE A 164 7.98 -5.49 8.83
N VAL A 165 9.14 -4.91 9.13
CA VAL A 165 9.91 -5.27 10.33
C VAL A 165 9.20 -4.80 11.60
N ARG A 166 8.92 -3.51 11.73
CA ARG A 166 8.35 -2.93 12.95
C ARG A 166 6.94 -3.45 13.22
N ARG A 167 6.08 -3.45 12.22
CA ARG A 167 4.67 -3.86 12.37
C ARG A 167 4.50 -5.34 12.64
N ASN A 168 5.36 -6.18 12.07
CA ASN A 168 5.30 -7.64 12.28
C ASN A 168 6.26 -8.14 13.36
N GLN A 169 6.94 -7.22 14.06
CA GLN A 169 7.90 -7.55 15.11
C GLN A 169 8.97 -8.57 14.66
N ILE A 170 9.47 -8.42 13.42
CA ILE A 170 10.47 -9.32 12.87
C ILE A 170 11.80 -9.12 13.62
N ARG A 171 12.27 -10.18 14.28
CA ARG A 171 13.51 -10.15 15.05
C ARG A 171 14.75 -10.43 14.20
N LYS A 172 14.61 -11.23 13.12
CA LYS A 172 15.72 -11.65 12.26
C LYS A 172 15.70 -10.87 10.93
N VAL A 173 16.03 -9.60 11.02
CA VAL A 173 15.99 -8.68 9.86
C VAL A 173 16.96 -9.11 8.75
N ASP A 174 18.14 -9.64 9.13
CA ASP A 174 19.13 -10.14 8.18
C ASP A 174 18.60 -11.31 7.32
N GLN A 175 17.76 -12.15 7.88
CA GLN A 175 17.10 -13.23 7.13
C GLN A 175 16.07 -12.69 6.15
N LEU A 176 15.27 -11.69 6.56
CA LEU A 176 14.32 -11.01 5.68
C LEU A 176 15.05 -10.36 4.50
N GLU A 177 16.13 -9.59 4.75
CA GLU A 177 16.90 -8.94 3.69
C GLU A 177 17.46 -9.91 2.66
N ARG A 178 17.91 -11.09 3.10
CA ARG A 178 18.40 -12.14 2.19
C ARG A 178 17.30 -12.72 1.33
N ILE A 179 16.11 -12.93 1.92
CA ILE A 179 14.94 -13.39 1.17
C ILE A 179 14.54 -12.34 0.14
N VAL A 180 14.56 -11.06 0.49
CA VAL A 180 14.30 -9.95 -0.44
C VAL A 180 15.29 -9.95 -1.59
N LYS A 181 16.61 -10.05 -1.30
CA LYS A 181 17.65 -10.13 -2.32
C LYS A 181 17.45 -11.31 -3.25
N PHE A 182 17.20 -12.51 -2.68
CA PHE A 182 16.93 -13.69 -3.47
C PHE A 182 15.72 -13.50 -4.39
N ALA A 183 14.62 -12.94 -3.86
CA ALA A 183 13.41 -12.70 -4.63
C ALA A 183 13.65 -11.70 -5.78
N PHE A 184 14.42 -10.63 -5.53
CA PHE A 184 14.77 -9.64 -6.56
C PHE A 184 15.68 -10.20 -7.64
N ASP A 185 16.66 -11.04 -7.27
CA ASP A 185 17.54 -11.72 -8.24
C ASP A 185 16.79 -12.75 -9.12
N ASN A 186 15.60 -13.16 -8.69
CA ASN A 186 14.75 -14.14 -9.38
C ASN A 186 13.43 -13.56 -9.89
N VAL A 187 13.31 -12.24 -10.02
CA VAL A 187 12.11 -11.61 -10.61
C VAL A 187 11.83 -12.18 -12.00
N GLY A 188 10.56 -12.54 -12.25
CA GLY A 188 10.15 -13.17 -13.50
C GLY A 188 10.50 -14.66 -13.63
N ARG A 189 11.13 -15.27 -12.62
CA ARG A 189 11.44 -16.70 -12.56
C ARG A 189 10.56 -17.39 -11.51
N THR A 190 10.37 -18.70 -11.71
CA THR A 190 9.71 -19.52 -10.69
C THR A 190 10.70 -19.87 -9.57
N PHE A 191 10.30 -19.67 -8.33
CA PHE A 191 11.01 -20.14 -7.15
C PHE A 191 10.03 -20.57 -6.06
N SER A 192 10.52 -21.33 -5.08
CA SER A 192 9.71 -21.82 -3.96
C SER A 192 10.39 -21.52 -2.64
N ALA A 193 9.62 -21.55 -1.54
CA ALA A 193 10.21 -21.43 -0.19
C ALA A 193 11.29 -22.49 0.06
N ALA A 194 11.10 -23.70 -0.47
CA ALA A 194 12.09 -24.76 -0.38
C ALA A 194 13.39 -24.41 -1.11
N SER A 195 13.33 -23.76 -2.28
CA SER A 195 14.53 -23.34 -3.02
C SER A 195 15.28 -22.23 -2.28
N ILE A 196 14.57 -21.30 -1.65
CA ILE A 196 15.15 -20.24 -0.80
C ILE A 196 15.82 -20.85 0.42
N SER A 197 15.13 -21.74 1.15
CA SER A 197 15.69 -22.44 2.31
C SER A 197 16.94 -23.23 1.97
N LYS A 198 16.95 -23.95 0.84
CA LYS A 198 18.09 -24.70 0.35
C LYS A 198 19.28 -23.78 0.03
N TYR A 199 19.02 -22.66 -0.65
CA TYR A 199 20.05 -21.66 -0.94
C TYR A 199 20.65 -21.09 0.35
N LEU A 200 19.84 -20.65 1.28
CA LEU A 200 20.32 -20.08 2.55
C LEU A 200 21.06 -21.11 3.40
N LYS A 201 20.66 -22.39 3.34
CA LYS A 201 21.38 -23.46 4.01
C LYS A 201 22.78 -23.70 3.41
N SER A 202 22.95 -23.57 2.08
CA SER A 202 24.27 -23.64 1.45
C SER A 202 25.20 -22.50 1.85
N GLU A 203 24.63 -21.36 2.29
CA GLU A 203 25.36 -20.23 2.85
C GLU A 203 25.59 -20.36 4.39
N ASN A 204 25.47 -21.57 4.95
CA ASN A 204 25.55 -21.85 6.40
C ASN A 204 24.53 -21.08 7.26
N ARG A 205 23.35 -20.75 6.69
CA ARG A 205 22.28 -20.03 7.35
C ARG A 205 20.96 -20.79 7.18
N SER A 206 20.61 -21.54 8.21
CA SER A 206 19.39 -22.32 8.18
C SER A 206 18.16 -21.45 8.45
N ILE A 207 17.15 -21.60 7.60
CA ILE A 207 15.81 -21.05 7.78
C ILE A 207 14.81 -22.13 7.38
N ASP A 208 13.71 -22.26 8.12
CA ASP A 208 12.63 -23.18 7.80
C ASP A 208 11.71 -22.61 6.70
N ASN A 209 11.03 -23.51 5.99
CA ASN A 209 10.14 -23.12 4.89
C ASN A 209 8.97 -22.27 5.35
N GLU A 210 8.44 -22.49 6.55
CA GLU A 210 7.31 -21.73 7.09
C GLU A 210 7.69 -20.27 7.32
N THR A 211 8.87 -20.02 7.88
CA THR A 211 9.41 -18.67 8.04
C THR A 211 9.60 -17.98 6.68
N VAL A 212 10.08 -18.70 5.67
CA VAL A 212 10.21 -18.15 4.30
C VAL A 212 8.85 -17.77 3.74
N TYR A 213 7.84 -18.66 3.82
CA TYR A 213 6.47 -18.35 3.38
C TYR A 213 5.89 -17.14 4.09
N ASN A 214 6.10 -17.05 5.41
CA ASN A 214 5.65 -15.92 6.20
C ASN A 214 6.30 -14.60 5.75
N TYR A 215 7.60 -14.59 5.47
CA TYR A 215 8.29 -13.39 4.98
C TYR A 215 7.85 -13.01 3.57
N LEU A 216 7.70 -13.97 2.66
CA LEU A 216 7.17 -13.71 1.32
C LEU A 216 5.76 -13.11 1.37
N SER A 217 4.87 -13.66 2.20
CA SER A 217 3.52 -13.13 2.39
C SER A 217 3.52 -11.69 2.92
N LYS A 218 4.46 -11.34 3.80
CA LYS A 218 4.62 -9.96 4.28
C LYS A 218 5.13 -9.01 3.21
N LEU A 219 6.04 -9.47 2.35
CA LEU A 219 6.53 -8.71 1.20
C LEU A 219 5.41 -8.48 0.16
N GLU A 220 4.57 -9.49 -0.08
CA GLU A 220 3.38 -9.36 -0.92
C GLU A 220 2.37 -8.36 -0.32
N SER A 221 2.14 -8.45 0.99
CA SER A 221 1.23 -7.55 1.70
C SER A 221 1.70 -6.10 1.72
N ALA A 222 3.01 -5.87 1.66
CA ALA A 222 3.62 -4.53 1.58
C ALA A 222 3.80 -4.05 0.13
N TYR A 223 3.26 -4.78 -0.84
CA TYR A 223 3.36 -4.49 -2.28
C TYR A 223 4.80 -4.43 -2.83
N ILE A 224 5.78 -5.03 -2.13
CA ILE A 224 7.17 -5.15 -2.61
C ILE A 224 7.28 -6.27 -3.63
N LEU A 225 6.52 -7.34 -3.45
CA LEU A 225 6.43 -8.45 -4.37
C LEU A 225 4.99 -8.62 -4.87
N HIS A 226 4.86 -8.97 -6.13
CA HIS A 226 3.60 -9.37 -6.73
C HIS A 226 3.69 -10.83 -7.17
N ARG A 227 2.86 -11.69 -6.57
CA ARG A 227 2.78 -13.07 -6.99
C ARG A 227 2.05 -13.17 -8.32
N CYS A 228 2.69 -13.74 -9.31
CA CYS A 228 2.08 -14.18 -10.55
C CYS A 228 1.84 -15.69 -10.46
N SER A 229 0.59 -16.11 -10.31
CA SER A 229 0.24 -17.53 -10.27
C SER A 229 0.44 -18.17 -11.64
N ARG A 230 0.89 -19.41 -11.67
CA ARG A 230 0.98 -20.17 -12.90
C ARG A 230 -0.42 -20.35 -13.48
N PHE A 231 -0.56 -20.05 -14.74
CA PHE A 231 -1.76 -20.40 -15.48
C PHE A 231 -1.60 -21.81 -16.07
N ASP A 232 -2.51 -22.71 -15.72
CA ASP A 232 -2.54 -24.08 -16.26
C ASP A 232 -3.97 -24.46 -16.65
N VAL A 233 -4.16 -24.71 -17.93
CA VAL A 233 -5.45 -25.10 -18.51
C VAL A 233 -5.95 -26.45 -17.95
N GLN A 234 -5.04 -27.34 -17.54
CA GLN A 234 -5.39 -28.66 -16.99
C GLN A 234 -5.56 -28.68 -15.46
N GLY A 235 -5.32 -27.58 -14.79
CA GLY A 235 -5.70 -27.35 -13.39
C GLY A 235 -4.84 -28.01 -12.30
N LYS A 236 -4.07 -29.06 -12.58
CA LYS A 236 -3.28 -29.79 -11.57
C LYS A 236 -1.93 -29.14 -11.22
N GLU A 237 -1.36 -28.39 -12.13
CA GLU A 237 -0.07 -27.73 -11.93
C GLU A 237 -0.15 -26.41 -11.16
N ILE A 238 -1.36 -25.84 -11.06
CA ILE A 238 -1.62 -24.61 -10.26
C ILE A 238 -1.29 -24.82 -8.77
N LEU A 239 -1.44 -26.06 -8.29
CA LEU A 239 -1.21 -26.42 -6.89
C LEU A 239 0.27 -26.72 -6.56
N LYS A 240 1.16 -26.68 -7.54
CA LYS A 240 2.59 -27.01 -7.36
C LYS A 240 3.49 -25.80 -7.11
N THR A 241 2.95 -24.62 -6.92
CA THR A 241 3.72 -23.39 -6.63
C THR A 241 3.82 -23.11 -5.14
#